data_08275b0e5d5a8827b6fe767ecd0665ed
#
_entry.id   08275b0e5d5a8827b6fe767ecd0665ed
#
_cell.length_a   1.000
_cell.length_b   1.000
_cell.length_c   1.000
_cell.angle_alpha   90.00
_cell.angle_beta   90.00
_cell.angle_gamma   90.00
#
_symmetry.space_group_name_H-M   'P 1'
#
loop_
_entity.id
_entity.type
_entity.pdbx_description
1 polymer ?
#
loop_
_entity_poly.entity_id
_entity_poly.type
_entity_poly.pdbx_seq_one_letter_code
_entity_poly.pdbx_strand_id
1 'polypeptide(L)'
;MAQTKYRGGQLGDEFTTASALTQSSGTVNINWSLNQIFNFTATENITLNMQNVIPGITKVVIITGEGASNTLSFNVEGNTGTFNKLAGSYDDTSGAKNFIQITCVSTTEFWYSISQIAT
;
A
#
# COMPACT_ATOMS: atom_id res chain seq x y z
N MET A 1 -7.63 -26.40 20.09
CA MET A 1 -7.19 -26.06 19.70
C MET A 1 -7.15 -25.47 18.96
N ALA A 2 -7.34 -24.96 18.91
CA ALA A 2 -7.24 -24.57 18.18
C ALA A 2 -6.57 -24.14 17.53
N GLN A 3 -6.30 -24.07 17.38
CA GLN A 3 -5.64 -23.80 16.87
C GLN A 3 -5.37 -23.38 16.15
N THR A 4 -5.45 -23.13 16.29
CA THR A 4 -5.06 -22.89 15.59
C THR A 4 -4.67 -22.79 14.93
N LYS A 5 -4.94 -22.76 15.22
CA LYS A 5 -4.28 -22.97 14.35
C LYS A 5 -4.25 -22.39 13.10
N TYR A 6 -3.27 -21.92 12.83
CA TYR A 6 -3.12 -21.37 11.52
C TYR A 6 -2.73 -22.46 10.61
N ARG A 7 -3.44 -22.59 9.56
CA ARG A 7 -2.99 -23.40 8.48
C ARG A 7 -2.28 -22.52 7.50
N GLY A 8 -1.26 -23.04 6.82
CA GLY A 8 -0.46 -22.27 5.89
C GLY A 8 -1.27 -21.65 4.78
N GLY A 9 -2.25 -22.36 4.23
CA GLY A 9 -3.08 -21.83 3.17
C GLY A 9 -3.90 -20.63 3.60
N GLN A 10 -4.41 -20.68 4.82
CA GLN A 10 -5.22 -19.60 5.35
C GLN A 10 -4.41 -18.32 5.50
N LEU A 11 -3.22 -18.42 6.08
CA LEU A 11 -2.35 -17.28 6.21
C LEU A 11 -1.82 -16.83 4.87
N GLY A 12 -1.46 -17.78 4.00
CA GLY A 12 -0.94 -17.46 2.68
C GLY A 12 -1.91 -16.66 1.86
N ASP A 13 -3.16 -17.08 1.83
CA ASP A 13 -4.19 -16.38 1.05
C ASP A 13 -4.41 -14.98 1.58
N GLU A 14 -4.39 -14.80 2.89
CA GLU A 14 -4.68 -13.53 3.51
C GLU A 14 -3.51 -12.54 3.42
N PHE A 15 -2.29 -13.03 3.56
CA PHE A 15 -1.14 -12.15 3.74
C PHE A 15 -0.17 -12.15 2.57
N THR A 16 -0.29 -13.06 1.62
CA THR A 16 0.65 -13.14 0.50
C THR A 16 0.02 -12.84 -0.86
N THR A 17 -1.28 -13.04 -1.01
CA THR A 17 -1.94 -12.82 -2.29
C THR A 17 -2.17 -11.35 -2.53
N ALA A 18 -1.74 -10.87 -3.69
CA ALA A 18 -1.94 -9.48 -4.06
C ALA A 18 -3.43 -9.21 -4.27
N SER A 19 -3.91 -8.12 -3.71
CA SER A 19 -5.27 -7.67 -3.88
C SER A 19 -5.30 -6.56 -4.91
N ALA A 20 -6.04 -6.76 -6.00
CA ALA A 20 -6.20 -5.74 -7.04
C ALA A 20 -7.25 -4.75 -6.57
N LEU A 21 -6.87 -3.47 -6.51
CA LEU A 21 -7.74 -2.42 -6.02
C LEU A 21 -8.19 -1.52 -7.17
N THR A 22 -9.21 -0.71 -6.90
CA THR A 22 -9.70 0.26 -7.86
C THR A 22 -9.61 1.64 -7.24
N GLN A 23 -9.08 2.59 -8.00
CA GLN A 23 -9.01 3.96 -7.57
C GLN A 23 -10.39 4.61 -7.74
N SER A 24 -10.86 5.32 -6.70
CA SER A 24 -12.16 5.96 -6.71
C SER A 24 -11.98 7.41 -6.27
N SER A 25 -12.17 8.36 -7.19
CA SER A 25 -11.98 9.79 -6.95
C SER A 25 -10.60 10.07 -6.36
N GLY A 26 -9.60 9.36 -6.87
CA GLY A 26 -8.21 9.51 -6.44
C GLY A 26 -7.84 8.72 -5.19
N THR A 27 -8.80 8.28 -4.41
CA THR A 27 -8.53 7.58 -3.16
C THR A 27 -8.49 6.07 -3.35
N VAL A 28 -7.50 5.42 -2.74
CA VAL A 28 -7.40 3.97 -2.70
C VAL A 28 -7.29 3.57 -1.23
N ASN A 29 -8.24 2.78 -0.78
CA ASN A 29 -8.25 2.32 0.61
C ASN A 29 -7.39 1.09 0.76
N ILE A 30 -6.39 1.17 1.65
CA ILE A 30 -5.50 0.06 1.96
C ILE A 30 -5.94 -0.47 3.31
N ASN A 31 -6.68 -1.57 3.28
CA ASN A 31 -7.22 -2.16 4.50
C ASN A 31 -6.22 -3.17 5.06
N TRP A 32 -5.57 -2.81 6.16
CA TRP A 32 -4.48 -3.60 6.74
C TRP A 32 -4.94 -4.93 7.31
N SER A 33 -6.24 -5.12 7.52
CA SER A 33 -6.76 -6.39 7.99
C SER A 33 -6.96 -7.40 6.86
N LEU A 34 -6.72 -7.01 5.62
CA LEU A 34 -6.90 -7.89 4.47
C LEU A 34 -5.56 -8.48 4.02
N ASN A 35 -5.04 -8.05 2.89
CA ASN A 35 -3.89 -8.70 2.28
C ASN A 35 -2.58 -8.12 2.78
N GLN A 36 -1.47 -8.76 2.40
CA GLN A 36 -0.13 -8.25 2.66
C GLN A 36 0.33 -7.36 1.52
N ILE A 37 -0.09 -7.68 0.30
CA ILE A 37 0.30 -6.95 -0.90
C ILE A 37 -0.96 -6.47 -1.61
N PHE A 38 -0.96 -5.18 -1.98
CA PHE A 38 -2.06 -4.56 -2.71
C PHE A 38 -1.51 -4.00 -4.02
N ASN A 39 -2.32 -3.95 -5.06
CA ASN A 39 -1.86 -3.41 -6.33
C ASN A 39 -2.99 -2.72 -7.07
N PHE A 40 -2.64 -1.73 -7.88
CA PHE A 40 -3.57 -1.06 -8.79
C PHE A 40 -2.78 -0.25 -9.81
N THR A 41 -3.48 0.18 -10.86
CA THR A 41 -2.91 1.09 -11.85
C THR A 41 -3.49 2.48 -11.60
N ALA A 42 -2.62 3.49 -11.55
CA ALA A 42 -3.05 4.86 -11.33
C ALA A 42 -3.90 5.34 -12.52
N THR A 43 -5.00 6.04 -12.21
CA THR A 43 -5.86 6.65 -13.21
C THR A 43 -6.02 8.16 -12.98
N GLU A 44 -5.48 8.67 -11.88
CA GLU A 44 -5.52 10.07 -11.48
C GLU A 44 -4.57 10.25 -10.31
N ASN A 45 -4.46 11.46 -9.76
CA ASN A 45 -3.65 11.68 -8.57
C ASN A 45 -4.10 10.72 -7.46
N ILE A 46 -3.14 10.23 -6.71
CA ILE A 46 -3.36 9.11 -5.80
C ILE A 46 -3.31 9.57 -4.36
N THR A 47 -4.31 9.18 -3.58
CA THR A 47 -4.26 9.26 -2.11
C THR A 47 -4.41 7.84 -1.57
N LEU A 48 -3.38 7.33 -0.90
CA LEU A 48 -3.46 6.04 -0.22
C LEU A 48 -4.00 6.27 1.18
N ASN A 49 -5.19 5.73 1.43
CA ASN A 49 -5.86 5.90 2.71
C ASN A 49 -5.70 4.62 3.53
N MET A 50 -4.94 4.69 4.61
CA MET A 50 -4.69 3.53 5.47
C MET A 50 -5.88 3.28 6.37
N GLN A 51 -6.37 2.04 6.39
CA GLN A 51 -7.50 1.65 7.20
C GLN A 51 -7.15 0.44 8.05
N ASN A 52 -7.69 0.38 9.27
CA ASN A 52 -7.51 -0.75 10.18
C ASN A 52 -6.03 -1.07 10.39
N VAL A 53 -5.23 -0.02 10.59
CA VAL A 53 -3.79 -0.16 10.68
C VAL A 53 -3.37 -0.97 11.90
N ILE A 54 -2.27 -1.68 11.75
CA ILE A 54 -1.75 -2.58 12.79
C ILE A 54 -0.31 -2.17 13.07
N PRO A 55 -0.02 -1.52 14.21
CA PRO A 55 1.35 -1.12 14.52
C PRO A 55 2.30 -2.32 14.51
N GLY A 56 3.47 -2.12 13.98
CA GLY A 56 4.50 -3.16 13.86
C GLY A 56 4.43 -3.97 12.58
N ILE A 57 3.41 -3.76 11.75
CA ILE A 57 3.23 -4.52 10.51
C ILE A 57 3.68 -3.68 9.32
N THR A 58 4.25 -4.34 8.31
CA THR A 58 4.62 -3.73 7.04
C THR A 58 3.72 -4.28 5.95
N LYS A 59 3.15 -3.38 5.15
CA LYS A 59 2.37 -3.75 3.97
C LYS A 59 3.07 -3.24 2.72
N VAL A 60 2.74 -3.84 1.60
CA VAL A 60 3.30 -3.46 0.30
C VAL A 60 2.17 -3.00 -0.60
N VAL A 61 2.37 -1.88 -1.28
CA VAL A 61 1.45 -1.39 -2.31
C VAL A 61 2.23 -1.27 -3.61
N ILE A 62 1.76 -1.93 -4.65
CA ILE A 62 2.37 -1.86 -5.98
C ILE A 62 1.48 -0.99 -6.84
N ILE A 63 2.02 0.13 -7.32
CA ILE A 63 1.28 1.06 -8.18
C ILE A 63 1.92 1.09 -9.56
N THR A 64 1.11 0.81 -10.57
CA THR A 64 1.56 0.96 -11.95
C THR A 64 1.27 2.37 -12.42
N GLY A 65 2.28 3.07 -12.94
CA GLY A 65 2.14 4.43 -13.40
C GLY A 65 1.25 4.55 -14.62
N GLU A 66 0.58 5.71 -14.73
CA GLU A 66 -0.34 5.99 -15.84
C GLU A 66 0.34 6.73 -17.00
N GLY A 67 1.34 7.55 -16.68
CA GLY A 67 1.95 8.40 -17.69
C GLY A 67 1.32 9.78 -17.78
N ALA A 68 0.65 10.21 -16.71
CA ALA A 68 -0.04 11.49 -16.65
C ALA A 68 0.51 12.40 -15.55
N SER A 69 1.70 12.11 -15.03
CA SER A 69 2.35 12.87 -13.97
C SER A 69 1.49 12.95 -12.71
N ASN A 70 0.82 11.85 -12.37
CA ASN A 70 0.03 11.81 -11.15
C ASN A 70 0.92 11.90 -9.92
N THR A 71 0.38 12.48 -8.85
CA THR A 71 1.08 12.63 -7.58
C THR A 71 0.60 11.58 -6.59
N LEU A 72 1.43 11.31 -5.59
CA LEU A 72 1.13 10.35 -4.54
C LEU A 72 1.09 11.05 -3.19
N SER A 73 0.01 10.83 -2.45
CA SER A 73 -0.12 11.33 -1.09
C SER A 73 -0.75 10.25 -0.23
N PHE A 74 -0.77 10.49 1.09
CA PHE A 74 -1.21 9.49 2.07
C PHE A 74 -2.11 10.12 3.11
N ASN A 75 -3.05 9.33 3.64
CA ASN A 75 -3.75 9.68 4.87
C ASN A 75 -4.11 8.40 5.62
N VAL A 76 -4.66 8.53 6.83
CA VAL A 76 -5.03 7.40 7.66
C VAL A 76 -6.44 7.63 8.18
N GLU A 77 -7.34 6.68 7.92
CA GLU A 77 -8.75 6.76 8.33
C GLU A 77 -9.38 8.10 7.94
N GLY A 78 -9.04 8.59 6.74
CA GLY A 78 -9.55 9.84 6.24
C GLY A 78 -8.89 11.08 6.81
N ASN A 79 -7.91 10.94 7.70
CA ASN A 79 -7.27 12.05 8.39
C ASN A 79 -5.80 12.15 8.03
N THR A 80 -5.21 13.31 8.31
CA THR A 80 -3.78 13.51 8.15
C THR A 80 -3.03 12.66 9.16
N GLY A 81 -2.04 11.92 8.67
CA GLY A 81 -1.11 11.19 9.53
C GLY A 81 0.29 11.68 9.29
N THR A 82 1.26 11.06 9.93
CA THR A 82 2.67 11.34 9.71
C THR A 82 3.24 10.23 8.84
N PHE A 83 3.69 10.58 7.63
CA PHE A 83 4.27 9.62 6.70
C PHE A 83 5.70 10.04 6.38
N ASN A 84 6.66 9.33 6.92
CA ASN A 84 8.08 9.64 6.76
C ASN A 84 8.66 8.78 5.64
N LYS A 85 9.13 9.45 4.59
CA LYS A 85 9.72 8.76 3.45
C LYS A 85 11.18 8.47 3.75
N LEU A 86 11.56 7.21 3.67
CA LEU A 86 12.93 6.78 3.89
C LEU A 86 13.77 6.88 2.62
N ALA A 87 13.19 6.53 1.48
CA ALA A 87 13.93 6.54 0.22
C ALA A 87 12.97 6.48 -0.97
N GLY A 88 13.46 6.95 -2.12
CA GLY A 88 12.78 6.79 -3.39
C GLY A 88 11.70 7.83 -3.64
N SER A 89 11.11 7.74 -4.82
CA SER A 89 10.03 8.63 -5.22
C SER A 89 9.07 7.86 -6.14
N TYR A 90 7.82 8.27 -6.16
CA TYR A 90 6.83 7.66 -7.04
C TYR A 90 7.14 8.06 -8.50
N ASP A 91 7.11 7.07 -9.38
CA ASP A 91 7.34 7.28 -10.80
C ASP A 91 6.06 6.94 -11.56
N ASP A 92 5.40 7.95 -12.12
CA ASP A 92 4.14 7.77 -12.84
C ASP A 92 4.34 7.48 -14.33
N THR A 93 5.56 7.25 -14.79
CA THR A 93 5.78 6.87 -16.18
C THR A 93 4.90 5.68 -16.52
N SER A 94 4.29 5.72 -17.70
CA SER A 94 3.36 4.67 -18.13
C SER A 94 4.01 3.29 -18.00
N GLY A 95 3.38 2.42 -17.23
CA GLY A 95 3.85 1.06 -17.02
C GLY A 95 4.90 0.89 -15.93
N ALA A 96 5.40 1.98 -15.35
CA ALA A 96 6.40 1.87 -14.27
C ALA A 96 5.78 1.19 -13.06
N LYS A 97 6.48 0.22 -12.50
CA LYS A 97 6.00 -0.51 -11.33
C LYS A 97 6.66 0.07 -10.08
N ASN A 98 5.86 0.66 -9.22
CA ASN A 98 6.32 1.25 -7.97
C ASN A 98 6.02 0.29 -6.82
N PHE A 99 7.06 -0.09 -6.10
CA PHE A 99 6.98 -1.03 -4.98
C PHE A 99 7.11 -0.21 -3.70
N ILE A 100 6.00 -0.01 -3.00
CA ILE A 100 5.96 0.86 -1.83
C ILE A 100 5.83 -0.01 -0.59
N GLN A 101 6.84 0.03 0.27
CA GLN A 101 6.81 -0.67 1.55
C GLN A 101 6.45 0.34 2.62
N ILE A 102 5.39 0.05 3.38
CA ILE A 102 4.87 0.96 4.39
C ILE A 102 4.82 0.22 5.72
N THR A 103 5.55 0.74 6.71
CA THR A 103 5.55 0.17 8.06
C THR A 103 4.74 1.08 8.98
N CYS A 104 3.81 0.50 9.70
CA CYS A 104 3.02 1.22 10.69
C CYS A 104 3.79 1.26 12.00
N VAL A 105 4.26 2.46 12.37
CA VAL A 105 5.00 2.66 13.60
C VAL A 105 4.04 2.88 14.77
N SER A 106 2.96 3.62 14.50
CA SER A 106 1.88 3.80 15.45
C SER A 106 0.59 3.99 14.66
N THR A 107 -0.53 4.15 15.32
CA THR A 107 -1.81 4.26 14.60
C THR A 107 -1.90 5.52 13.74
N THR A 108 -0.96 6.44 13.88
CA THR A 108 -0.94 7.67 13.09
C THR A 108 0.40 7.96 12.43
N GLU A 109 1.38 7.09 12.60
CA GLU A 109 2.72 7.32 12.03
C GLU A 109 3.19 6.12 11.24
N PHE A 110 3.71 6.40 10.05
CA PHE A 110 4.16 5.38 9.10
C PHE A 110 5.50 5.80 8.50
N TRP A 111 6.35 4.82 8.23
CA TRP A 111 7.61 5.04 7.53
C TRP A 111 7.56 4.21 6.25
N TYR A 112 7.97 4.81 5.14
CA TYR A 112 7.83 4.12 3.85
C TYR A 112 9.01 4.38 2.93
N SER A 113 9.18 3.48 1.97
CA SER A 113 10.16 3.63 0.90
C SER A 113 9.51 3.22 -0.42
N ILE A 114 10.02 3.76 -1.51
CA ILE A 114 9.50 3.49 -2.85
C ILE A 114 10.66 3.06 -3.73
N SER A 115 10.48 1.96 -4.45
CA SER A 115 11.45 1.54 -5.44
C SER A 115 10.73 1.12 -6.70
N GLN A 116 11.43 1.07 -7.82
CA GLN A 116 10.87 0.66 -9.11
C GLN A 116 11.63 -0.53 -9.64
N ILE A 117 10.96 -1.31 -10.48
CA ILE A 117 11.63 -2.36 -11.23
C ILE A 117 12.56 -1.68 -12.22
N ALA A 118 13.82 -2.10 -12.22
CA ALA A 118 14.80 -1.56 -13.17
C ALA A 118 14.43 -1.98 -14.60
N THR A 119 14.63 -1.09 -15.54
CA THR A 119 14.31 -1.33 -16.95
C THR A 119 15.56 -1.39 -17.80
#